data_d5da3f9dcf49210f55b5c212a19ab05a
#
_entry.id   d5da3f9dcf49210f55b5c212a19ab05a
#
_cell.length_a   1.000
_cell.length_b   1.000
_cell.length_c   1.000
_cell.angle_alpha   90.00
_cell.angle_beta   90.00
_cell.angle_gamma   90.00
#
_symmetry.space_group_name_H-M   'P 1'
#
loop_
_entity.id
_entity.type
_entity.pdbx_description
1 polymer ?
#
loop_
_entity_poly.entity_id
_entity_poly.type
_entity_poly.pdbx_seq_one_letter_code
_entity_poly.pdbx_strand_id
1 'polypeptide(L)'
;MKVYKYFIIALVIILFDQTSKLLVHKYMYIHDEIYVLGDWFRLHYLLNPGMAFGIRWNSEFGKLALTIFRIGAMFGIAYYLVKMVKKGTHNGFLICMSLILGGAVGNVIDSTFYGVFLNNAPIDPVPPTKWFHGQVIDMLYFPIFQFEWPQWVPMVGGNYFEFFSPVFNIADSSIFIGVMIILFFQHRFFKETEKMELANNQDAASEEMKITSFDTEANYSSEQNVISTEGESEKKPSDTNSSDL
;
A
#
# COMPACT_ATOMS: atom_id res chain seq x y z
N MET A 1 -7.89 -13.64 -1.07
CA MET A 1 -6.57 -13.37 -1.70
C MET A 1 -5.45 -13.42 -0.65
N LYS A 2 -4.23 -13.82 -1.03
CA LYS A 2 -3.13 -13.96 -0.07
C LYS A 2 -2.46 -12.59 0.16
N VAL A 3 -2.57 -12.05 1.37
CA VAL A 3 -2.08 -10.72 1.79
C VAL A 3 -0.58 -10.54 1.53
N TYR A 4 0.21 -11.58 1.73
CA TYR A 4 1.68 -11.51 1.62
C TYR A 4 2.19 -11.06 0.24
N LYS A 5 1.45 -11.32 -0.85
CA LYS A 5 1.84 -10.87 -2.21
C LYS A 5 2.10 -9.35 -2.27
N TYR A 6 1.24 -8.60 -1.63
CA TYR A 6 1.29 -7.13 -1.63
C TYR A 6 2.41 -6.60 -0.76
N PHE A 7 2.69 -7.28 0.36
CA PHE A 7 3.86 -6.96 1.18
C PHE A 7 5.19 -7.32 0.50
N ILE A 8 5.21 -8.38 -0.35
CA ILE A 8 6.39 -8.68 -1.18
C ILE A 8 6.65 -7.55 -2.17
N ILE A 9 5.61 -7.01 -2.83
CA ILE A 9 5.77 -5.86 -3.74
C ILE A 9 6.35 -4.67 -2.98
N ALA A 10 5.79 -4.33 -1.82
CA ALA A 10 6.31 -3.26 -0.97
C ALA A 10 7.76 -3.50 -0.57
N LEU A 11 8.11 -4.74 -0.18
CA LEU A 11 9.48 -5.12 0.19
C LEU A 11 10.45 -4.94 -0.98
N VAL A 12 10.06 -5.32 -2.19
CA VAL A 12 10.89 -5.12 -3.40
C VAL A 12 11.18 -3.65 -3.61
N ILE A 13 10.16 -2.76 -3.50
CA ILE A 13 10.34 -1.31 -3.61
C ILE A 13 11.30 -0.80 -2.53
N ILE A 14 11.13 -1.23 -1.28
CA ILE A 14 12.03 -0.83 -0.17
C ILE A 14 13.47 -1.24 -0.48
N LEU A 15 13.69 -2.47 -0.95
CA LEU A 15 15.04 -2.96 -1.28
C LEU A 15 15.69 -2.13 -2.39
N PHE A 16 14.96 -1.82 -3.46
CA PHE A 16 15.46 -0.97 -4.54
C PHE A 16 15.76 0.44 -4.06
N ASP A 17 14.84 1.05 -3.30
CA ASP A 17 15.01 2.40 -2.76
C ASP A 17 16.24 2.47 -1.84
N GLN A 18 16.32 1.60 -0.85
CA GLN A 18 17.40 1.61 0.13
C GLN A 18 18.75 1.26 -0.51
N THR A 19 18.78 0.30 -1.45
CA THR A 19 20.00 -0.03 -2.17
C THR A 19 20.52 1.17 -2.97
N SER A 20 19.65 1.84 -3.73
CA SER A 20 20.05 3.02 -4.51
C SER A 20 20.57 4.17 -3.64
N LYS A 21 19.90 4.44 -2.50
CA LYS A 21 20.29 5.46 -1.53
C LYS A 21 21.64 5.17 -0.89
N LEU A 22 21.88 3.92 -0.48
CA LEU A 22 23.16 3.53 0.11
C LEU A 22 24.29 3.52 -0.90
N LEU A 23 24.03 3.17 -2.18
CA LEU A 23 25.03 3.28 -3.25
C LEU A 23 25.41 4.73 -3.50
N VAL A 24 24.43 5.62 -3.62
CA VAL A 24 24.69 7.07 -3.78
C VAL A 24 25.47 7.61 -2.59
N HIS A 25 25.04 7.31 -1.37
CA HIS A 25 25.76 7.75 -0.16
C HIS A 25 27.20 7.24 -0.10
N LYS A 26 27.47 6.03 -0.59
CA LYS A 26 28.80 5.42 -0.56
C LYS A 26 29.75 5.96 -1.63
N TYR A 27 29.23 6.28 -2.83
CA TYR A 27 30.06 6.56 -4.00
C TYR A 27 30.00 8.00 -4.49
N MET A 28 29.13 8.84 -3.92
CA MET A 28 28.99 10.24 -4.29
C MET A 28 29.18 11.13 -3.06
N TYR A 29 29.71 12.34 -3.27
CA TYR A 29 29.68 13.40 -2.26
C TYR A 29 28.38 14.18 -2.37
N ILE A 30 27.96 14.82 -1.28
CA ILE A 30 26.76 15.66 -1.26
C ILE A 30 26.92 16.78 -2.29
N HIS A 31 25.89 16.97 -3.13
CA HIS A 31 25.83 17.88 -4.27
C HIS A 31 26.60 17.42 -5.53
N ASP A 32 27.21 16.23 -5.52
CA ASP A 32 27.75 15.68 -6.77
C ASP A 32 26.66 15.41 -7.78
N GLU A 33 27.01 15.57 -9.08
CA GLU A 33 26.17 15.19 -10.20
C GLU A 33 26.89 14.18 -11.11
N ILE A 34 26.20 13.12 -11.49
CA ILE A 34 26.65 12.15 -12.48
C ILE A 34 25.67 12.17 -13.65
N TYR A 35 26.13 12.48 -14.83
CA TYR A 35 25.34 12.46 -16.07
C TYR A 35 25.13 11.01 -16.50
N VAL A 36 23.88 10.52 -16.49
CA VAL A 36 23.54 9.14 -16.83
C VAL A 36 23.10 9.03 -18.28
N LEU A 37 22.19 9.90 -18.71
CA LEU A 37 21.68 9.94 -20.08
C LEU A 37 21.68 11.39 -20.57
N GLY A 38 22.77 11.79 -21.20
CA GLY A 38 22.95 13.19 -21.68
C GLY A 38 22.68 14.18 -20.55
N ASP A 39 22.07 15.31 -20.89
CA ASP A 39 21.81 16.39 -19.92
C ASP A 39 20.47 16.27 -19.22
N TRP A 40 19.57 15.39 -19.70
CA TRP A 40 18.20 15.32 -19.23
C TRP A 40 17.95 14.32 -18.07
N PHE A 41 18.89 13.40 -17.80
CA PHE A 41 18.83 12.52 -16.62
C PHE A 41 20.19 12.45 -15.94
N ARG A 42 20.22 12.87 -14.69
CA ARG A 42 21.42 12.90 -13.84
C ARG A 42 21.12 12.24 -12.51
N LEU A 43 22.15 11.70 -11.88
CA LEU A 43 22.11 11.41 -10.44
C LEU A 43 22.68 12.64 -9.74
N HIS A 44 21.89 13.26 -8.87
CA HIS A 44 22.27 14.42 -8.07
C HIS A 44 22.04 14.12 -6.61
N TYR A 45 23.12 14.00 -5.84
CA TYR A 45 23.02 13.62 -4.43
C TYR A 45 22.60 14.80 -3.55
N LEU A 46 21.38 14.77 -3.07
CA LEU A 46 20.85 15.75 -2.12
C LEU A 46 20.37 15.09 -0.82
N LEU A 47 20.53 15.83 0.28
CA LEU A 47 19.93 15.50 1.57
C LEU A 47 18.69 16.37 1.78
N ASN A 48 17.53 15.73 1.82
CA ASN A 48 16.25 16.37 2.01
C ASN A 48 15.81 16.32 3.49
N PRO A 49 15.80 17.43 4.22
CA PRO A 49 15.37 17.46 5.61
C PRO A 49 13.85 17.25 5.79
N GLY A 50 13.11 16.98 4.71
CA GLY A 50 11.66 16.80 4.73
C GLY A 50 10.92 18.05 4.27
N MET A 51 11.52 18.77 3.35
CA MET A 51 10.87 19.90 2.68
C MET A 51 9.86 19.38 1.67
N ALA A 52 8.62 19.84 1.77
CA ALA A 52 7.64 19.70 0.71
C ALA A 52 7.31 21.10 0.19
N PHE A 53 7.43 21.32 -1.12
CA PHE A 53 7.09 22.60 -1.77
C PHE A 53 7.82 23.83 -1.19
N GLY A 54 9.06 23.69 -0.73
CA GLY A 54 9.85 24.81 -0.21
C GLY A 54 9.51 25.25 1.22
N ILE A 55 8.54 24.62 1.85
CA ILE A 55 8.19 24.90 3.25
C ILE A 55 9.22 24.18 4.15
N ARG A 56 10.13 24.96 4.73
CA ARG A 56 11.03 24.49 5.77
C ARG A 56 10.33 24.57 7.13
N TRP A 57 10.07 23.42 7.74
CA TRP A 57 9.82 23.37 9.17
C TRP A 57 11.17 23.42 9.89
N ASN A 58 11.77 24.61 9.92
CA ASN A 58 13.12 24.87 10.43
C ASN A 58 13.23 24.77 11.97
N SER A 59 12.45 23.89 12.60
CA SER A 59 12.59 23.60 14.02
C SER A 59 12.89 22.12 14.22
N GLU A 60 13.65 21.80 15.26
CA GLU A 60 13.90 20.43 15.72
C GLU A 60 12.59 19.65 15.86
N PHE A 61 11.54 20.31 16.40
CA PHE A 61 10.20 19.75 16.53
C PHE A 61 9.52 19.47 15.18
N GLY A 62 9.75 20.30 14.16
CA GLY A 62 9.14 20.11 12.83
C GLY A 62 9.61 18.82 12.16
N LYS A 63 10.91 18.53 12.21
CA LYS A 63 11.47 17.30 11.66
C LYS A 63 10.98 16.06 12.40
N LEU A 64 10.97 16.11 13.73
CA LEU A 64 10.46 15.04 14.57
C LEU A 64 8.98 14.79 14.31
N ALA A 65 8.16 15.85 14.29
CA ALA A 65 6.73 15.74 14.01
C ALA A 65 6.45 15.14 12.62
N LEU A 66 7.21 15.54 11.59
CA LEU A 66 7.10 14.98 10.25
C LEU A 66 7.45 13.49 10.24
N THR A 67 8.52 13.08 10.96
CA THR A 67 8.92 11.68 11.03
C THR A 67 7.85 10.83 11.74
N ILE A 68 7.30 11.32 12.86
CA ILE A 68 6.20 10.66 13.58
C ILE A 68 4.95 10.55 12.68
N PHE A 69 4.62 11.63 11.95
CA PHE A 69 3.51 11.61 11.00
C PHE A 69 3.72 10.56 9.90
N ARG A 70 4.93 10.46 9.32
CA ARG A 70 5.29 9.43 8.32
C ARG A 70 5.13 8.01 8.88
N ILE A 71 5.56 7.77 10.10
CA ILE A 71 5.39 6.47 10.79
C ILE A 71 3.90 6.15 10.96
N GLY A 72 3.11 7.10 11.45
CA GLY A 72 1.66 6.92 11.59
C GLY A 72 0.97 6.64 10.25
N ALA A 73 1.32 7.40 9.20
CA ALA A 73 0.81 7.20 7.85
C ALA A 73 1.18 5.80 7.30
N MET A 74 2.41 5.35 7.50
CA MET A 74 2.88 4.02 7.11
C MET A 74 2.00 2.91 7.73
N PHE A 75 1.75 2.97 9.04
CA PHE A 75 0.87 2.00 9.72
C PHE A 75 -0.57 2.09 9.24
N GLY A 76 -1.08 3.31 9.01
CA GLY A 76 -2.41 3.53 8.45
C GLY A 76 -2.58 2.92 7.06
N ILE A 77 -1.59 3.12 6.17
CA ILE A 77 -1.57 2.54 4.81
C ILE A 77 -1.50 1.01 4.89
N ALA A 78 -0.63 0.44 5.74
CA ALA A 78 -0.50 -0.99 5.92
C ALA A 78 -1.81 -1.63 6.44
N TYR A 79 -2.44 -1.01 7.45
CA TYR A 79 -3.73 -1.44 7.97
C TYR A 79 -4.81 -1.41 6.89
N TYR A 80 -4.89 -0.30 6.14
CA TYR A 80 -5.87 -0.13 5.08
C TYR A 80 -5.66 -1.13 3.94
N LEU A 81 -4.40 -1.41 3.55
CA LEU A 81 -4.07 -2.44 2.57
C LEU A 81 -4.59 -3.82 3.01
N VAL A 82 -4.31 -4.22 4.26
CA VAL A 82 -4.81 -5.50 4.80
C VAL A 82 -6.33 -5.57 4.78
N LYS A 83 -7.01 -4.48 5.17
CA LYS A 83 -8.47 -4.37 5.14
C LYS A 83 -9.02 -4.54 3.73
N MET A 84 -8.42 -3.87 2.75
CA MET A 84 -8.85 -3.94 1.35
C MET A 84 -8.59 -5.32 0.72
N VAL A 85 -7.49 -6.00 1.08
CA VAL A 85 -7.23 -7.39 0.65
C VAL A 85 -8.31 -8.33 1.20
N LYS A 86 -8.68 -8.20 2.48
CA LYS A 86 -9.74 -9.02 3.11
C LYS A 86 -11.11 -8.76 2.47
N LYS A 87 -11.38 -7.52 2.04
CA LYS A 87 -12.61 -7.13 1.33
C LYS A 87 -12.68 -7.70 -0.09
N GLY A 88 -11.58 -8.20 -0.66
CA GLY A 88 -11.55 -8.69 -2.03
C GLY A 88 -11.46 -7.60 -3.09
N THR A 89 -10.89 -6.44 -2.74
CA THR A 89 -10.74 -5.29 -3.65
C THR A 89 -9.91 -5.63 -4.88
N HIS A 90 -10.14 -4.92 -5.98
CA HIS A 90 -9.46 -5.10 -7.26
C HIS A 90 -7.93 -5.13 -7.13
N ASN A 91 -7.28 -6.12 -7.77
CA ASN A 91 -5.83 -6.34 -7.65
C ASN A 91 -4.97 -5.12 -8.03
N GLY A 92 -5.38 -4.37 -9.07
CA GLY A 92 -4.66 -3.17 -9.50
C GLY A 92 -4.60 -2.10 -8.39
N PHE A 93 -5.71 -1.88 -7.68
CA PHE A 93 -5.73 -0.99 -6.53
C PHE A 93 -4.79 -1.46 -5.41
N LEU A 94 -4.79 -2.76 -5.11
CA LEU A 94 -3.93 -3.34 -4.07
C LEU A 94 -2.44 -3.26 -4.42
N ILE A 95 -2.09 -3.41 -5.71
CA ILE A 95 -0.71 -3.19 -6.20
C ILE A 95 -0.30 -1.73 -6.00
N CYS A 96 -1.16 -0.77 -6.38
CA CYS A 96 -0.88 0.65 -6.17
C CYS A 96 -0.69 0.98 -4.68
N MET A 97 -1.53 0.44 -3.80
CA MET A 97 -1.37 0.59 -2.35
C MET A 97 -0.05 -0.01 -1.84
N SER A 98 0.42 -1.10 -2.47
CA SER A 98 1.72 -1.70 -2.13
C SER A 98 2.90 -0.83 -2.56
N LEU A 99 2.81 -0.16 -3.72
CA LEU A 99 3.81 0.82 -4.17
C LEU A 99 3.89 2.00 -3.20
N ILE A 100 2.73 2.54 -2.80
CA ILE A 100 2.63 3.63 -1.83
C ILE A 100 3.21 3.20 -0.47
N LEU A 101 2.87 2.00 0.00
CA LEU A 101 3.41 1.46 1.25
C LEU A 101 4.93 1.30 1.19
N GLY A 102 5.46 0.71 0.11
CA GLY A 102 6.91 0.51 -0.08
C GLY A 102 7.68 1.83 -0.04
N GLY A 103 7.21 2.85 -0.76
CA GLY A 103 7.80 4.18 -0.73
C GLY A 103 7.67 4.88 0.62
N ALA A 104 6.51 4.77 1.27
CA ALA A 104 6.33 5.33 2.61
C ALA A 104 7.31 4.72 3.62
N VAL A 105 7.49 3.40 3.62
CA VAL A 105 8.45 2.69 4.48
C VAL A 105 9.89 3.11 4.15
N GLY A 106 10.27 3.21 2.87
CA GLY A 106 11.60 3.67 2.44
C GLY A 106 11.96 5.01 3.07
N ASN A 107 11.11 6.02 2.91
CA ASN A 107 11.34 7.35 3.50
C ASN A 107 11.24 7.38 5.04
N VAL A 108 10.50 6.47 5.67
CA VAL A 108 10.48 6.29 7.13
C VAL A 108 11.81 5.74 7.61
N ILE A 109 12.41 4.78 6.91
CA ILE A 109 13.72 4.22 7.23
C ILE A 109 14.78 5.33 7.26
N ASP A 110 14.85 6.15 6.21
CA ASP A 110 15.80 7.27 6.15
C ASP A 110 15.62 8.22 7.34
N SER A 111 14.38 8.69 7.52
CA SER A 111 14.06 9.68 8.55
C SER A 111 14.33 9.17 9.97
N THR A 112 14.14 7.87 10.20
CA THR A 112 14.31 7.27 11.54
C THR A 112 15.75 6.91 11.82
N PHE A 113 16.46 6.32 10.86
CA PHE A 113 17.73 5.62 11.11
C PHE A 113 18.95 6.32 10.53
N TYR A 114 18.85 7.03 9.40
CA TYR A 114 20.02 7.57 8.72
C TYR A 114 20.75 8.66 9.51
N GLY A 115 20.05 9.39 10.36
CA GLY A 115 20.71 10.32 11.28
C GLY A 115 21.76 9.65 12.16
N VAL A 116 21.50 8.42 12.60
CA VAL A 116 22.40 7.65 13.46
C VAL A 116 23.41 6.86 12.63
N PHE A 117 22.94 6.04 11.68
CA PHE A 117 23.81 5.09 10.98
C PHE A 117 24.66 5.74 9.88
N LEU A 118 24.17 6.78 9.21
CA LEU A 118 24.89 7.49 8.16
C LEU A 118 25.40 8.86 8.60
N ASN A 119 25.13 9.25 9.86
CA ASN A 119 25.50 10.55 10.41
C ASN A 119 24.97 11.74 9.56
N ASN A 120 23.81 11.58 8.93
CA ASN A 120 23.21 12.57 8.02
C ASN A 120 22.11 13.42 8.68
N ALA A 121 22.06 13.50 10.01
CA ALA A 121 21.18 14.44 10.69
C ALA A 121 21.55 15.90 10.34
N PRO A 122 20.61 16.87 10.37
CA PRO A 122 20.91 18.28 10.15
C PRO A 122 22.01 18.79 11.06
N ILE A 123 22.88 19.67 10.52
CA ILE A 123 23.96 20.31 11.27
C ILE A 123 23.46 21.59 11.93
N ASP A 124 22.49 22.25 11.31
CA ASP A 124 21.89 23.50 11.81
C ASP A 124 20.36 23.51 11.52
N PRO A 125 19.53 23.59 12.56
CA PRO A 125 19.86 23.39 13.98
C PRO A 125 20.29 21.94 14.29
N VAL A 126 21.22 21.78 15.23
CA VAL A 126 21.64 20.44 15.69
C VAL A 126 20.52 19.83 16.53
N PRO A 127 19.98 18.66 16.15
CA PRO A 127 18.88 18.06 16.89
C PRO A 127 19.36 17.45 18.22
N PRO A 128 18.50 17.38 19.25
CA PRO A 128 18.84 16.80 20.56
C PRO A 128 19.16 15.30 20.46
N THR A 129 18.69 14.65 19.42
CA THR A 129 19.00 13.25 19.09
C THR A 129 19.10 13.07 17.58
N LYS A 130 19.98 12.18 17.13
CA LYS A 130 20.08 11.80 15.71
C LYS A 130 18.98 10.83 15.27
N TRP A 131 18.34 10.13 16.22
CA TRP A 131 17.18 9.30 15.95
C TRP A 131 16.00 10.17 15.52
N PHE A 132 15.28 9.71 14.50
CA PHE A 132 14.11 10.38 13.91
C PHE A 132 14.44 11.72 13.21
N HIS A 133 15.71 12.09 13.10
CA HIS A 133 16.18 13.30 12.45
C HIS A 133 17.03 13.05 11.19
N GLY A 134 17.04 11.79 10.70
CA GLY A 134 17.71 11.46 9.42
C GLY A 134 17.12 12.25 8.26
N GLN A 135 17.96 12.74 7.37
CA GLN A 135 17.54 13.37 6.11
C GLN A 135 17.31 12.29 5.04
N VAL A 136 16.29 12.47 4.22
CA VAL A 136 15.99 11.56 3.11
C VAL A 136 17.04 11.79 2.03
N ILE A 137 17.56 10.71 1.44
CA ILE A 137 18.51 10.78 0.33
C ILE A 137 17.71 10.86 -0.97
N ASP A 138 17.87 11.97 -1.70
CA ASP A 138 17.32 12.17 -3.02
C ASP A 138 18.44 12.12 -4.05
N MET A 139 18.15 11.57 -5.28
CA MET A 139 19.18 11.39 -6.28
C MET A 139 18.70 11.47 -7.73
N LEU A 140 17.43 11.23 -8.01
CA LEU A 140 16.89 11.22 -9.37
C LEU A 140 16.56 12.64 -9.79
N TYR A 141 17.27 13.13 -10.79
CA TYR A 141 17.16 14.49 -11.29
C TYR A 141 16.92 14.50 -12.80
N PHE A 142 15.84 15.17 -13.21
CA PHE A 142 15.40 15.22 -14.61
C PHE A 142 15.21 16.67 -15.07
N PRO A 143 16.30 17.43 -15.32
CA PRO A 143 16.21 18.77 -15.89
C PRO A 143 15.85 18.68 -17.37
N ILE A 144 14.56 18.51 -17.69
CA ILE A 144 14.08 18.16 -19.03
C ILE A 144 14.54 19.19 -20.07
N PHE A 145 14.45 20.48 -19.75
CA PHE A 145 15.11 21.55 -20.52
C PHE A 145 15.40 22.74 -19.62
N GLN A 146 16.51 23.41 -20.00
CA GLN A 146 17.09 24.54 -19.29
C GLN A 146 17.42 25.60 -20.32
N PHE A 147 17.13 26.86 -20.04
CA PHE A 147 17.51 27.99 -20.88
C PHE A 147 17.59 29.28 -20.07
N GLU A 148 18.34 30.26 -20.59
CA GLU A 148 18.34 31.62 -20.07
C GLU A 148 17.32 32.46 -20.83
N TRP A 149 16.48 33.17 -20.08
CA TRP A 149 15.56 34.12 -20.70
C TRP A 149 16.34 35.23 -21.44
N PRO A 150 16.00 35.50 -22.68
CA PRO A 150 16.65 36.62 -23.41
C PRO A 150 16.51 37.94 -22.63
N GLN A 151 17.55 38.75 -22.60
CA GLN A 151 17.60 39.98 -21.77
C GLN A 151 16.50 40.99 -22.08
N TRP A 152 15.91 40.93 -23.29
CA TRP A 152 14.81 41.80 -23.69
C TRP A 152 13.44 41.44 -23.06
N VAL A 153 13.30 40.29 -22.39
CA VAL A 153 12.03 39.86 -21.77
C VAL A 153 11.88 40.60 -20.44
N PRO A 154 10.80 41.41 -20.27
CA PRO A 154 10.58 42.13 -19.03
C PRO A 154 10.46 41.21 -17.84
N MET A 155 11.01 41.63 -16.69
CA MET A 155 10.95 40.97 -15.36
C MET A 155 11.77 39.66 -15.23
N VAL A 156 12.03 38.92 -16.30
CA VAL A 156 12.72 37.61 -16.25
C VAL A 156 13.95 37.55 -17.11
N GLY A 157 14.23 38.57 -17.92
CA GLY A 157 15.38 38.63 -18.82
C GLY A 157 16.71 38.39 -18.10
N GLY A 158 17.54 37.51 -18.61
CA GLY A 158 18.81 37.10 -18.01
C GLY A 158 18.68 36.08 -16.86
N ASN A 159 17.46 35.75 -16.45
CA ASN A 159 17.25 34.71 -15.44
C ASN A 159 17.36 33.32 -16.10
N TYR A 160 17.94 32.41 -15.35
CA TYR A 160 18.00 31.00 -15.73
C TYR A 160 16.63 30.31 -15.43
N PHE A 161 16.11 29.64 -16.43
CA PHE A 161 14.90 28.85 -16.32
C PHE A 161 15.21 27.37 -16.44
N GLU A 162 14.70 26.60 -15.49
CA GLU A 162 14.81 25.16 -15.47
C GLU A 162 13.43 24.54 -15.37
N PHE A 163 13.08 23.72 -16.34
CA PHE A 163 11.84 22.97 -16.31
C PHE A 163 12.06 21.65 -15.58
N PHE A 164 11.36 21.47 -14.45
CA PHE A 164 11.41 20.32 -13.57
C PHE A 164 12.72 20.19 -12.79
N SER A 165 12.90 21.07 -11.82
CA SER A 165 14.05 21.09 -10.91
C SER A 165 14.00 20.16 -9.68
N PRO A 166 12.87 19.52 -9.29
CA PRO A 166 12.88 18.65 -8.13
C PRO A 166 13.76 17.43 -8.30
N VAL A 167 14.60 17.18 -7.29
CA VAL A 167 15.33 15.92 -7.13
C VAL A 167 14.53 15.03 -6.20
N PHE A 168 14.39 13.77 -6.53
CA PHE A 168 13.58 12.82 -5.78
C PHE A 168 14.23 11.42 -5.76
N ASN A 169 13.59 10.43 -5.15
CA ASN A 169 14.12 9.08 -5.01
C ASN A 169 13.13 8.01 -5.50
N ILE A 170 13.50 6.74 -5.39
CA ILE A 170 12.65 5.62 -5.82
C ILE A 170 11.39 5.51 -4.95
N ALA A 171 11.48 5.80 -3.64
CA ALA A 171 10.34 5.82 -2.75
C ALA A 171 9.29 6.85 -3.19
N ASP A 172 9.71 8.08 -3.49
CA ASP A 172 8.83 9.15 -3.98
C ASP A 172 8.20 8.80 -5.32
N SER A 173 9.01 8.23 -6.24
CA SER A 173 8.52 7.73 -7.54
C SER A 173 7.42 6.68 -7.36
N SER A 174 7.62 5.73 -6.46
CA SER A 174 6.66 4.65 -6.23
C SER A 174 5.36 5.16 -5.61
N ILE A 175 5.45 6.12 -4.67
CA ILE A 175 4.27 6.80 -4.11
C ILE A 175 3.52 7.55 -5.21
N PHE A 176 4.25 8.37 -5.99
CA PHE A 176 3.65 9.17 -7.06
C PHE A 176 2.94 8.29 -8.10
N ILE A 177 3.60 7.25 -8.61
CA ILE A 177 3.02 6.31 -9.57
C ILE A 177 1.79 5.61 -8.98
N GLY A 178 1.88 5.11 -7.75
CA GLY A 178 0.75 4.46 -7.08
C GLY A 178 -0.46 5.37 -6.93
N VAL A 179 -0.24 6.61 -6.49
CA VAL A 179 -1.30 7.62 -6.33
C VAL A 179 -1.89 8.01 -7.69
N MET A 180 -1.06 8.27 -8.70
CA MET A 180 -1.54 8.67 -10.04
C MET A 180 -2.38 7.57 -10.69
N ILE A 181 -1.95 6.32 -10.62
CA ILE A 181 -2.73 5.20 -11.14
C ILE A 181 -4.08 5.09 -10.41
N ILE A 182 -4.12 5.23 -9.08
CA ILE A 182 -5.37 5.23 -8.32
C ILE A 182 -6.27 6.37 -8.80
N LEU A 183 -5.76 7.59 -8.93
CA LEU A 183 -6.55 8.76 -9.35
C LEU A 183 -7.15 8.58 -10.76
N PHE A 184 -6.36 8.12 -11.72
CA PHE A 184 -6.84 7.94 -13.10
C PHE A 184 -7.78 6.75 -13.27
N PHE A 185 -7.57 5.68 -12.52
CA PHE A 185 -8.33 4.44 -12.67
C PHE A 185 -9.29 4.16 -11.51
N GLN A 186 -9.51 5.12 -10.59
CA GLN A 186 -10.38 4.96 -9.43
C GLN A 186 -11.77 4.41 -9.80
N HIS A 187 -12.41 4.98 -10.83
CA HIS A 187 -13.74 4.56 -11.26
C HIS A 187 -13.77 3.08 -11.69
N ARG A 188 -12.75 2.62 -12.39
CA ARG A 188 -12.63 1.22 -12.80
C ARG A 188 -12.42 0.31 -11.59
N PHE A 189 -11.54 0.67 -10.69
CA PHE A 189 -11.23 -0.13 -9.49
C PHE A 189 -12.45 -0.30 -8.59
N PHE A 190 -13.22 0.75 -8.35
CA PHE A 190 -14.41 0.67 -7.51
C PHE A 190 -15.55 -0.10 -8.19
N LYS A 191 -15.81 0.12 -9.47
CA LYS A 191 -16.84 -0.61 -10.21
C LYS A 191 -16.58 -2.12 -10.28
N GLU A 192 -15.32 -2.53 -10.48
CA GLU A 192 -14.95 -3.94 -10.51
C GLU A 192 -15.03 -4.56 -9.10
N THR A 193 -14.67 -3.81 -8.05
CA THR A 193 -14.82 -4.26 -6.66
C THR A 193 -16.29 -4.49 -6.31
N GLU A 194 -17.18 -3.57 -6.67
CA GLU A 194 -18.62 -3.71 -6.44
C GLU A 194 -19.20 -4.95 -7.15
N LYS A 195 -18.79 -5.21 -8.38
CA LYS A 195 -19.19 -6.43 -9.10
C LYS A 195 -18.74 -7.71 -8.41
N MET A 196 -17.50 -7.73 -7.88
CA MET A 196 -16.97 -8.88 -7.13
C MET A 196 -17.73 -9.09 -5.82
N GLU A 197 -18.09 -8.03 -5.12
CA GLU A 197 -18.90 -8.12 -3.89
C GLU A 197 -20.29 -8.66 -4.16
N LEU A 198 -20.95 -8.20 -5.23
CA LEU A 198 -22.26 -8.70 -5.64
C LEU A 198 -22.20 -10.20 -6.00
N ALA A 199 -21.20 -10.62 -6.76
CA ALA A 199 -21.02 -12.03 -7.13
C ALA A 199 -20.78 -12.90 -5.89
N ASN A 200 -19.89 -12.49 -4.97
CA ASN A 200 -19.62 -13.23 -3.74
C ASN A 200 -20.86 -13.35 -2.84
N ASN A 201 -21.68 -12.30 -2.77
CA ASN A 201 -22.91 -12.33 -1.99
C ASN A 201 -23.98 -13.26 -2.61
N GLN A 202 -24.06 -13.33 -3.95
CA GLN A 202 -24.94 -14.26 -4.65
C GLN A 202 -24.50 -15.71 -4.44
N ASP A 203 -23.19 -15.99 -4.51
CA ASP A 203 -22.66 -17.33 -4.26
C ASP A 203 -22.91 -17.77 -2.80
N ALA A 204 -22.69 -16.88 -1.81
CA ALA A 204 -22.99 -17.16 -0.42
C ALA A 204 -24.47 -17.45 -0.16
N ALA A 205 -25.38 -16.64 -0.73
CA ALA A 205 -26.81 -16.85 -0.63
C ALA A 205 -27.26 -18.17 -1.28
N SER A 206 -26.64 -18.56 -2.40
CA SER A 206 -26.92 -19.82 -3.07
C SER A 206 -26.43 -21.04 -2.28
N GLU A 207 -25.31 -20.93 -1.57
CA GLU A 207 -24.81 -21.97 -0.65
C GLU A 207 -25.70 -22.12 0.58
N GLU A 208 -26.11 -21.02 1.21
CA GLU A 208 -27.06 -21.06 2.34
C GLU A 208 -28.41 -21.70 1.95
N MET A 209 -28.92 -21.41 0.75
CA MET A 209 -30.15 -21.99 0.25
C MET A 209 -30.03 -23.50 0.02
N LYS A 210 -28.86 -23.99 -0.46
CA LYS A 210 -28.58 -25.42 -0.63
C LYS A 210 -28.49 -26.13 0.71
N ILE A 211 -27.85 -25.53 1.72
CA ILE A 211 -27.72 -26.11 3.06
C ILE A 211 -29.12 -26.24 3.69
N THR A 212 -29.92 -25.17 3.64
CA THR A 212 -31.28 -25.17 4.17
C THR A 212 -32.21 -26.18 3.48
N SER A 213 -32.08 -26.36 2.16
CA SER A 213 -32.86 -27.36 1.43
C SER A 213 -32.47 -28.79 1.82
N PHE A 214 -31.17 -29.05 2.01
CA PHE A 214 -30.67 -30.35 2.45
C PHE A 214 -31.11 -30.71 3.88
N ASP A 215 -31.08 -29.75 4.81
CA ASP A 215 -31.57 -29.93 6.17
C ASP A 215 -33.08 -30.18 6.21
N THR A 216 -33.84 -29.54 5.31
CA THR A 216 -35.29 -29.75 5.20
C THR A 216 -35.63 -31.14 4.67
N GLU A 217 -34.90 -31.61 3.62
CA GLU A 217 -35.09 -32.98 3.10
C GLU A 217 -34.65 -34.05 4.08
N ALA A 218 -33.59 -33.83 4.84
CA ALA A 218 -33.12 -34.75 5.90
C ALA A 218 -34.15 -34.87 7.04
N ASN A 219 -34.74 -33.76 7.46
CA ASN A 219 -35.79 -33.74 8.47
C ASN A 219 -37.06 -34.44 7.97
N TYR A 220 -37.51 -34.19 6.74
CA TYR A 220 -38.67 -34.82 6.15
C TYR A 220 -38.52 -36.34 6.04
N SER A 221 -37.34 -36.82 5.65
CA SER A 221 -37.04 -38.25 5.55
C SER A 221 -36.95 -38.92 6.94
N SER A 222 -36.50 -38.21 7.98
CA SER A 222 -36.47 -38.72 9.34
C SER A 222 -37.88 -38.84 9.95
N GLU A 223 -38.78 -37.87 9.67
CA GLU A 223 -40.20 -37.95 10.13
C GLU A 223 -40.97 -39.05 9.43
N GLN A 224 -40.75 -39.31 8.14
CA GLN A 224 -41.39 -40.43 7.43
C GLN A 224 -40.94 -41.79 7.99
N ASN A 225 -39.67 -41.93 8.37
CA ASN A 225 -39.16 -43.16 8.97
C ASN A 225 -39.75 -43.42 10.36
N VAL A 226 -40.02 -42.38 11.16
CA VAL A 226 -40.68 -42.52 12.48
C VAL A 226 -42.14 -42.94 12.32
N ILE A 227 -42.86 -42.36 11.36
CA ILE A 227 -44.30 -42.73 11.12
C ILE A 227 -44.41 -44.16 10.59
N SER A 228 -43.46 -44.64 9.78
CA SER A 228 -43.49 -46.02 9.27
C SER A 228 -43.19 -47.07 10.36
N THR A 229 -42.38 -46.75 11.37
CA THR A 229 -42.06 -47.67 12.48
C THR A 229 -43.15 -47.72 13.54
N GLU A 230 -43.94 -46.65 13.73
CA GLU A 230 -45.13 -46.66 14.63
C GLU A 230 -46.32 -47.40 14.03
N GLY A 231 -46.47 -47.40 12.69
CA GLY A 231 -47.58 -48.13 12.01
C GLY A 231 -47.41 -49.66 12.00
N GLU A 232 -46.22 -50.20 12.23
CA GLU A 232 -45.99 -51.66 12.29
C GLU A 232 -46.17 -52.26 13.68
N SER A 233 -46.21 -51.43 14.75
CA SER A 233 -46.36 -51.93 16.13
C SER A 233 -47.83 -52.21 16.56
N GLU A 234 -48.84 -51.81 15.78
CA GLU A 234 -50.26 -51.99 16.13
C GLU A 234 -50.92 -53.20 15.48
N LYS A 235 -50.27 -54.10 14.76
CA LYS A 235 -50.83 -55.34 14.25
C LYS A 235 -50.38 -56.57 15.08
N LYS A 236 -50.95 -56.76 16.24
CA LYS A 236 -50.90 -58.04 16.94
C LYS A 236 -52.24 -58.76 16.76
N PRO A 237 -52.31 -59.96 16.17
CA PRO A 237 -53.61 -60.69 16.03
C PRO A 237 -54.06 -61.26 17.36
N SER A 238 -55.30 -60.99 17.66
CA SER A 238 -56.02 -61.73 18.70
C SER A 238 -56.44 -63.09 18.15
N ASP A 239 -55.79 -64.12 18.52
CA ASP A 239 -56.27 -65.48 18.32
C ASP A 239 -57.05 -65.96 19.58
N THR A 240 -58.35 -65.99 19.38
CA THR A 240 -59.26 -66.79 20.10
C THR A 240 -59.09 -68.27 19.77
N ASN A 241 -58.89 -69.07 20.73
CA ASN A 241 -59.26 -70.42 20.55
C ASN A 241 -60.02 -70.91 21.82
N SER A 242 -61.26 -71.18 21.54
CA SER A 242 -62.14 -71.90 22.43
C SER A 242 -62.14 -73.39 22.14
N SER A 243 -62.46 -74.13 23.10
CA SER A 243 -63.16 -75.41 23.10
C SER A 243 -62.35 -76.66 23.41
N ASP A 244 -62.87 -77.18 24.41
CA ASP A 244 -63.42 -78.56 24.60
C ASP A 244 -62.52 -79.64 25.21
N LEU A 245 -63.11 -80.04 26.31
CA LEU A 245 -63.09 -81.31 27.08
C LEU A 245 -62.23 -81.42 28.30
#